data_4e78012d7ed477b48da751bfc539264e
#
_entry.id   4e78012d7ed477b48da751bfc539264e
#
_cell.length_a   1.000
_cell.length_b   1.000
_cell.length_c   1.000
_cell.angle_alpha   90.00
_cell.angle_beta   90.00
_cell.angle_gamma   90.00
#
_symmetry.space_group_name_H-M   'P 1'
#
loop_
_entity.id
_entity.type
_entity.pdbx_description
1 polymer ?
#
loop_
_entity_poly.entity_id
_entity_poly.type
_entity_poly.pdbx_seq_one_letter_code
_entity_poly.pdbx_strand_id
1 'polypeptide(L)'
;MDVLMKKKALKGSLASSKSSILGMKCFPLNINIKTLMSYTVDGGPFTVTMTRNIILLPKEIMRPRYGDSRIGYFDESKRFYTEKKDGLQELTYINRWDLQPKPEDLERYKQGELVEPQKPIVYYVDTAIPDKWRDYIKKGIEDWQVAFEEIGFKNAIIAKDCLLYTSPSPRDRG
;
A
#
# COMPACT_ATOMS: atom_id res chain seq x y z
N MET A 1 0.28 9.91 6.74
CA MET A 1 -1.01 10.54 7.00
C MET A 1 -0.90 12.05 7.27
N ASP A 2 0.29 12.55 7.47
CA ASP A 2 0.56 13.99 7.72
C ASP A 2 0.72 14.87 6.48
N VAL A 3 0.82 14.31 5.29
CA VAL A 3 1.15 15.09 4.09
C VAL A 3 -0.02 15.92 3.56
N LEU A 4 -1.25 15.49 3.79
CA LEU A 4 -2.47 16.23 3.40
C LEU A 4 -2.89 17.29 4.43
N MET A 5 -2.33 17.24 5.64
CA MET A 5 -2.69 18.15 6.73
C MET A 5 -1.78 19.39 6.85
N LYS A 6 -0.65 19.46 6.15
CA LYS A 6 0.34 20.53 6.36
C LYS A 6 0.16 21.82 5.55
N LYS A 7 -0.75 21.86 4.58
CA LYS A 7 -0.97 23.11 3.82
C LYS A 7 -2.43 23.54 3.88
N LYS A 8 -2.76 24.43 4.79
CA LYS A 8 -4.08 25.07 4.94
C LYS A 8 -5.25 24.09 5.12
N ALA A 9 -5.01 23.01 5.84
CA ALA A 9 -6.11 22.23 6.38
C ALA A 9 -7.00 23.16 7.20
N LEU A 10 -8.28 22.99 7.05
CA LEU A 10 -9.32 23.68 7.80
C LEU A 10 -8.90 23.76 9.26
N LYS A 11 -8.60 24.97 9.76
CA LYS A 11 -8.37 25.18 11.19
C LYS A 11 -9.69 24.88 11.87
N GLY A 12 -9.74 23.78 12.61
CA GLY A 12 -10.95 23.36 13.28
C GLY A 12 -10.66 22.48 14.48
N SER A 13 -11.60 22.47 15.40
CA SER A 13 -11.58 21.60 16.57
C SER A 13 -12.54 20.42 16.39
N LEU A 14 -12.12 19.24 16.84
CA LEU A 14 -12.96 18.05 16.84
C LEU A 14 -14.12 18.20 17.81
N ALA A 15 -15.34 18.08 17.34
CA ALA A 15 -16.54 17.99 18.15
C ALA A 15 -16.81 16.53 18.53
N SER A 16 -16.17 16.03 19.58
CA SER A 16 -16.22 14.63 19.99
C SER A 16 -17.64 14.15 20.28
N SER A 17 -18.47 14.99 20.89
CA SER A 17 -19.87 14.69 21.19
C SER A 17 -20.76 14.48 19.96
N LYS A 18 -20.31 14.97 18.78
CA LYS A 18 -20.99 14.84 17.48
C LYS A 18 -20.28 13.85 16.56
N SER A 19 -19.27 13.17 17.06
CA SER A 19 -18.50 12.17 16.33
C SER A 19 -18.84 10.77 16.82
N SER A 20 -18.88 9.79 15.93
CA SER A 20 -19.26 8.42 16.30
C SER A 20 -18.53 7.38 15.44
N ILE A 21 -18.44 6.16 15.96
CA ILE A 21 -18.02 5.00 15.19
C ILE A 21 -19.25 4.46 14.45
N LEU A 22 -19.21 4.46 13.12
CA LEU A 22 -20.29 3.94 12.28
C LEU A 22 -20.23 2.42 12.11
N GLY A 23 -19.03 1.84 12.24
CA GLY A 23 -18.86 0.40 12.11
C GLY A 23 -17.40 -0.01 12.16
N MET A 24 -17.19 -1.28 12.40
CA MET A 24 -15.89 -1.93 12.42
C MET A 24 -15.98 -3.27 11.72
N LYS A 25 -15.01 -3.55 10.84
CA LYS A 25 -14.86 -4.85 10.17
C LYS A 25 -13.48 -5.39 10.47
N CYS A 26 -13.41 -6.59 10.99
CA CYS A 26 -12.17 -7.30 11.30
C CYS A 26 -11.89 -8.35 10.22
N PHE A 27 -10.65 -8.42 9.80
CA PHE A 27 -10.11 -9.39 8.86
C PHE A 27 -8.86 -10.03 9.49
N PRO A 28 -8.35 -11.15 8.96
CA PRO A 28 -7.21 -11.83 9.58
C PRO A 28 -5.97 -10.96 9.78
N LEU A 29 -5.72 -9.98 8.90
CA LEU A 29 -4.51 -9.15 8.92
C LEU A 29 -4.80 -7.66 9.05
N ASN A 30 -6.07 -7.24 9.15
CA ASN A 30 -6.39 -5.83 9.27
C ASN A 30 -7.76 -5.58 9.89
N ILE A 31 -7.93 -4.38 10.42
CA ILE A 31 -9.18 -3.88 10.99
C ILE A 31 -9.53 -2.57 10.28
N ASN A 32 -10.74 -2.51 9.72
CA ASN A 32 -11.29 -1.30 9.13
C ASN A 32 -12.27 -0.66 10.10
N ILE A 33 -12.01 0.59 10.48
CA ILE A 33 -12.86 1.36 11.38
C ILE A 33 -13.45 2.52 10.59
N LYS A 34 -14.76 2.55 10.44
CA LYS A 34 -15.50 3.64 9.80
C LYS A 34 -16.04 4.58 10.86
N THR A 35 -15.69 5.86 10.77
CA THR A 35 -16.07 6.89 11.75
C THR A 35 -16.74 8.06 11.06
N LEU A 36 -17.73 8.64 11.72
CA LEU A 36 -18.25 9.97 11.41
C LEU A 36 -17.52 10.96 12.31
N MET A 37 -16.80 11.90 11.70
CA MET A 37 -16.02 12.90 12.41
C MET A 37 -16.61 14.28 12.14
N SER A 38 -17.01 14.98 13.20
CA SER A 38 -17.55 16.33 13.12
C SER A 38 -16.54 17.33 13.66
N TYR A 39 -16.34 18.42 12.94
CA TYR A 39 -15.41 19.48 13.28
C TYR A 39 -16.15 20.82 13.32
N THR A 40 -15.73 21.68 14.23
CA THR A 40 -16.11 23.11 14.20
C THR A 40 -14.98 23.86 13.50
N VAL A 41 -15.27 24.48 12.37
CA VAL A 41 -14.31 25.23 11.56
C VAL A 41 -14.81 26.67 11.38
N ASP A 42 -13.92 27.59 10.99
CA ASP A 42 -14.31 28.94 10.60
C ASP A 42 -15.25 28.86 9.41
N GLY A 43 -16.49 29.27 9.57
CA GLY A 43 -17.54 29.18 8.54
C GLY A 43 -18.63 28.14 8.81
N GLY A 44 -18.56 27.39 9.91
CA GLY A 44 -19.61 26.48 10.33
C GLY A 44 -19.17 25.04 10.61
N PRO A 45 -20.10 24.15 10.95
CA PRO A 45 -19.79 22.77 11.22
C PRO A 45 -19.46 22.02 9.92
N PHE A 46 -18.47 21.14 10.01
CA PHE A 46 -18.06 20.26 8.92
C PHE A 46 -18.03 18.81 9.41
N THR A 47 -18.66 17.92 8.68
CA THR A 47 -18.73 16.49 9.01
C THR A 47 -18.16 15.65 7.88
N VAL A 48 -17.33 14.67 8.22
CA VAL A 48 -16.69 13.76 7.26
C VAL A 48 -16.76 12.32 7.74
N THR A 49 -17.03 11.41 6.82
CA THR A 49 -16.88 9.99 7.05
C THR A 49 -15.45 9.56 6.70
N MET A 50 -14.76 8.99 7.69
CA MET A 50 -13.39 8.48 7.51
C MET A 50 -13.34 6.97 7.74
N THR A 51 -12.61 6.28 6.87
CA THR A 51 -12.24 4.88 7.11
C THR A 51 -10.76 4.81 7.44
N ARG A 52 -10.45 4.21 8.59
CA ARG A 52 -9.08 3.91 9.01
C ARG A 52 -8.84 2.43 8.92
N ASN A 53 -7.72 2.07 8.29
CA ASN A 53 -7.29 0.68 8.22
C ASN A 53 -6.07 0.50 9.11
N ILE A 54 -6.17 -0.40 10.08
CA ILE A 54 -5.07 -0.83 10.95
C ILE A 54 -4.62 -2.17 10.46
N ILE A 55 -3.37 -2.26 10.03
CA ILE A 55 -2.79 -3.47 9.40
C ILE A 55 -1.82 -4.11 10.38
N LEU A 56 -1.94 -5.41 10.57
CA LEU A 56 -0.95 -6.22 11.28
C LEU A 56 0.29 -6.36 10.40
N LEU A 57 1.42 -5.89 10.89
CA LEU A 57 2.68 -6.03 10.17
C LEU A 57 3.13 -7.51 10.17
N PRO A 58 3.77 -7.98 9.09
CA PRO A 58 4.29 -9.34 9.02
C PRO A 58 5.38 -9.57 10.08
N LYS A 59 5.44 -10.79 10.62
CA LYS A 59 6.51 -11.17 11.57
C LYS A 59 7.87 -11.22 10.88
N GLU A 60 7.91 -11.76 9.68
CA GLU A 60 9.09 -11.77 8.83
C GLU A 60 9.00 -10.58 7.88
N ILE A 61 9.93 -9.67 8.02
CA ILE A 61 10.01 -8.47 7.20
C ILE A 61 11.01 -8.69 6.06
N MET A 62 10.70 -8.10 4.91
CA MET A 62 11.60 -8.08 3.78
C MET A 62 12.96 -7.48 4.17
N ARG A 63 14.06 -8.10 3.71
CA ARG A 63 15.41 -7.56 3.92
C ARG A 63 15.47 -6.13 3.37
N PRO A 64 15.78 -5.12 4.21
CA PRO A 64 15.83 -3.74 3.78
C PRO A 64 16.99 -3.52 2.80
N ARG A 65 16.80 -2.59 1.88
CA ARG A 65 17.83 -2.07 1.00
C ARG A 65 17.94 -0.58 1.20
N TYR A 66 19.14 -0.10 1.50
CA TYR A 66 19.38 1.32 1.75
C TYR A 66 19.37 2.12 0.46
N GLY A 67 18.86 3.33 0.54
CA GLY A 67 18.92 4.31 -0.52
C GLY A 67 20.35 4.75 -0.79
N ASP A 68 20.62 5.10 -2.06
CA ASP A 68 21.88 5.68 -2.50
C ASP A 68 21.54 6.96 -3.25
N SER A 69 22.15 8.09 -2.84
CA SER A 69 21.89 9.41 -3.41
C SER A 69 22.27 9.53 -4.90
N ARG A 70 23.04 8.58 -5.43
CA ARG A 70 23.40 8.53 -6.85
C ARG A 70 22.27 8.00 -7.73
N ILE A 71 21.28 7.33 -7.14
CA ILE A 71 20.15 6.72 -7.85
C ILE A 71 18.87 7.20 -7.19
N GLY A 72 17.97 7.81 -7.97
CA GLY A 72 16.65 8.24 -7.51
C GLY A 72 15.70 7.05 -7.39
N TYR A 73 15.31 6.71 -6.18
CA TYR A 73 14.24 5.77 -5.86
C TYR A 73 13.13 6.49 -5.09
N PHE A 74 11.95 5.94 -5.12
CA PHE A 74 10.98 6.22 -4.05
C PHE A 74 11.49 5.57 -2.79
N ASP A 75 11.62 6.32 -1.72
CA ASP A 75 12.20 5.88 -0.48
C ASP A 75 11.36 6.29 0.74
N GLU A 76 11.72 5.74 1.87
CA GLU A 76 11.17 6.09 3.18
C GLU A 76 12.31 6.21 4.19
N SER A 77 12.41 7.39 4.82
CA SER A 77 13.40 7.63 5.85
C SER A 77 12.86 7.28 7.24
N LYS A 78 13.67 6.60 8.03
CA LYS A 78 13.39 6.25 9.42
C LYS A 78 14.51 6.72 10.33
N ARG A 79 14.15 7.19 11.51
CA ARG A 79 15.11 7.52 12.55
C ARG A 79 15.45 6.26 13.34
N PHE A 80 16.72 5.92 13.35
CA PHE A 80 17.26 4.80 14.07
C PHE A 80 18.05 5.28 15.29
N TYR A 81 17.79 4.70 16.44
CA TYR A 81 18.52 4.97 17.67
C TYR A 81 18.82 3.65 18.38
N THR A 82 19.94 3.62 19.08
CA THR A 82 20.39 2.46 19.86
C THR A 82 21.16 2.95 21.07
N GLU A 83 21.18 2.16 22.13
CA GLU A 83 21.97 2.43 23.33
C GLU A 83 23.48 2.42 23.07
N LYS A 84 23.91 1.84 21.95
CA LYS A 84 25.34 1.70 21.60
C LYS A 84 25.92 2.93 20.88
N LYS A 85 25.07 3.85 20.44
CA LYS A 85 25.49 5.05 19.70
C LYS A 85 24.74 6.26 20.20
N ASP A 86 25.50 7.27 20.53
CA ASP A 86 24.92 8.57 20.84
C ASP A 86 24.38 9.25 19.58
N GLY A 87 23.16 9.73 19.67
CA GLY A 87 22.48 10.45 18.61
C GLY A 87 21.58 9.58 17.71
N LEU A 88 20.78 10.29 16.90
CA LEU A 88 19.85 9.70 15.94
C LEU A 88 20.53 9.55 14.58
N GLN A 89 20.36 8.38 13.99
CA GLN A 89 20.76 8.13 12.62
C GLN A 89 19.51 8.14 11.73
N GLU A 90 19.57 8.81 10.61
CA GLU A 90 18.55 8.71 9.59
C GLU A 90 18.95 7.61 8.60
N LEU A 91 18.07 6.63 8.44
CA LEU A 91 18.24 5.51 7.52
C LEU A 91 17.17 5.61 6.44
N THR A 92 17.59 5.69 5.20
CA THR A 92 16.71 5.75 4.05
C THR A 92 16.61 4.38 3.40
N TYR A 93 15.40 3.90 3.22
CA TYR A 93 15.09 2.59 2.63
C TYR A 93 14.39 2.79 1.30
N ILE A 94 14.84 2.10 0.25
CA ILE A 94 14.17 2.14 -1.04
C ILE A 94 12.89 1.31 -1.01
N ASN A 95 11.85 1.84 -1.67
CA ASN A 95 10.61 1.11 -1.90
C ASN A 95 10.82 0.13 -3.07
N ARG A 96 10.61 -1.15 -2.84
CA ARG A 96 10.72 -2.19 -3.84
C ARG A 96 9.75 -3.34 -3.59
N TRP A 97 9.46 -4.10 -4.60
CA TRP A 97 8.67 -5.32 -4.47
C TRP A 97 9.49 -6.43 -3.81
N ASP A 98 8.84 -7.21 -2.96
CA ASP A 98 9.42 -8.39 -2.32
C ASP A 98 9.22 -9.62 -3.21
N LEU A 99 10.02 -9.71 -4.26
CA LEU A 99 10.05 -10.87 -5.15
C LEU A 99 11.15 -11.82 -4.71
N GLN A 100 10.76 -13.04 -4.35
CA GLN A 100 11.65 -14.11 -3.96
C GLN A 100 11.33 -15.35 -4.80
N PRO A 101 12.31 -16.10 -5.28
CA PRO A 101 12.07 -17.39 -5.91
C PRO A 101 11.48 -18.38 -4.91
N LYS A 102 10.71 -19.35 -5.39
CA LYS A 102 10.27 -20.46 -4.55
C LYS A 102 11.50 -21.24 -4.08
N PRO A 103 11.48 -21.85 -2.86
CA PRO A 103 12.61 -22.61 -2.34
C PRO A 103 13.10 -23.70 -3.32
N GLU A 104 12.18 -24.37 -4.00
CA GLU A 104 12.47 -25.41 -4.99
C GLU A 104 13.12 -24.88 -6.26
N ASP A 105 12.89 -23.62 -6.60
CA ASP A 105 13.41 -22.99 -7.83
C ASP A 105 14.69 -22.17 -7.59
N LEU A 106 15.18 -22.12 -6.35
CA LEU A 106 16.31 -21.26 -5.97
C LEU A 106 17.57 -21.52 -6.79
N GLU A 107 17.92 -22.81 -7.02
CA GLU A 107 19.11 -23.17 -7.79
C GLU A 107 18.95 -22.83 -9.29
N ARG A 108 17.77 -23.03 -9.84
CA ARG A 108 17.44 -22.63 -11.22
C ARG A 108 17.55 -21.13 -11.40
N TYR A 109 17.03 -20.37 -10.43
CA TYR A 109 17.15 -18.91 -10.41
C TYR A 109 18.62 -18.44 -10.39
N LYS A 110 19.47 -19.07 -9.57
CA LYS A 110 20.92 -18.77 -9.52
C LYS A 110 21.64 -19.09 -10.84
N GLN A 111 21.13 -20.05 -11.59
CA GLN A 111 21.64 -20.41 -12.94
C GLN A 111 21.16 -19.47 -14.04
N GLY A 112 20.32 -18.47 -13.70
CA GLY A 112 19.78 -17.50 -14.63
C GLY A 112 18.51 -17.97 -15.38
N GLU A 113 17.88 -19.07 -14.91
CA GLU A 113 16.60 -19.50 -15.47
C GLU A 113 15.46 -18.60 -14.97
N LEU A 114 14.46 -18.39 -15.83
CA LEU A 114 13.23 -17.70 -15.47
C LEU A 114 12.38 -18.59 -14.54
N VAL A 115 12.10 -18.10 -13.34
CA VAL A 115 11.28 -18.78 -12.34
C VAL A 115 10.06 -17.95 -11.93
N GLU A 116 9.07 -18.58 -11.37
CA GLU A 116 7.93 -17.85 -10.77
C GLU A 116 8.28 -17.36 -9.40
N PRO A 117 7.87 -16.14 -9.01
CA PRO A 117 8.06 -15.68 -7.65
C PRO A 117 7.18 -16.46 -6.67
N GLN A 118 7.62 -16.59 -5.44
CA GLN A 118 6.84 -17.18 -4.35
C GLN A 118 5.49 -16.46 -4.17
N LYS A 119 5.49 -15.14 -4.34
CA LYS A 119 4.30 -14.30 -4.27
C LYS A 119 4.34 -13.28 -5.41
N PRO A 120 3.48 -13.44 -6.42
CA PRO A 120 3.40 -12.47 -7.51
C PRO A 120 2.79 -11.15 -7.04
N ILE A 121 3.08 -10.09 -7.77
CA ILE A 121 2.45 -8.78 -7.63
C ILE A 121 1.08 -8.86 -8.30
N VAL A 122 0.02 -8.67 -7.53
CA VAL A 122 -1.35 -8.73 -8.08
C VAL A 122 -2.00 -7.36 -7.96
N TYR A 123 -2.40 -6.82 -9.12
CA TYR A 123 -3.23 -5.63 -9.20
C TYR A 123 -4.67 -6.01 -9.49
N TYR A 124 -5.59 -5.44 -8.72
CA TYR A 124 -7.02 -5.61 -8.94
C TYR A 124 -7.58 -4.37 -9.63
N VAL A 125 -8.15 -4.60 -10.81
CA VAL A 125 -8.78 -3.55 -11.62
C VAL A 125 -10.21 -3.37 -11.12
N ASP A 126 -10.53 -2.17 -10.64
CA ASP A 126 -11.83 -1.84 -10.04
C ASP A 126 -12.95 -1.87 -11.10
N THR A 127 -14.12 -2.34 -10.68
CA THR A 127 -15.35 -2.37 -11.50
C THR A 127 -15.88 -0.96 -11.86
N ALA A 128 -15.45 0.08 -11.15
CA ALA A 128 -15.75 1.46 -11.49
C ALA A 128 -15.09 1.93 -12.81
N ILE A 129 -14.06 1.20 -13.26
CA ILE A 129 -13.43 1.46 -14.57
C ILE A 129 -14.36 0.97 -15.67
N PRO A 130 -14.72 1.82 -16.66
CA PRO A 130 -15.55 1.41 -17.78
C PRO A 130 -14.97 0.20 -18.52
N ASP A 131 -15.83 -0.76 -18.92
CA ASP A 131 -15.44 -2.03 -19.53
C ASP A 131 -14.50 -1.87 -20.73
N LYS A 132 -14.77 -0.86 -21.56
CA LYS A 132 -13.96 -0.56 -22.76
C LYS A 132 -12.49 -0.25 -22.46
N TRP A 133 -12.14 0.11 -21.21
CA TRP A 133 -10.77 0.45 -20.82
C TRP A 133 -10.09 -0.64 -19.98
N ARG A 134 -10.85 -1.59 -19.41
CA ARG A 134 -10.31 -2.61 -18.50
C ARG A 134 -9.20 -3.42 -19.10
N ASP A 135 -9.40 -3.91 -20.32
CA ASP A 135 -8.40 -4.75 -20.99
C ASP A 135 -7.11 -3.98 -21.30
N TYR A 136 -7.24 -2.72 -21.69
CA TYR A 136 -6.07 -1.86 -21.89
C TYR A 136 -5.30 -1.59 -20.61
N ILE A 137 -6.01 -1.37 -19.49
CA ILE A 137 -5.38 -1.17 -18.18
C ILE A 137 -4.69 -2.44 -17.71
N LYS A 138 -5.35 -3.61 -17.83
CA LYS A 138 -4.73 -4.90 -17.52
C LYS A 138 -3.47 -5.11 -18.32
N LYS A 139 -3.55 -4.92 -19.63
CA LYS A 139 -2.40 -5.03 -20.50
C LYS A 139 -1.26 -4.08 -20.09
N GLY A 140 -1.56 -2.81 -19.83
CA GLY A 140 -0.54 -1.84 -19.39
C GLY A 140 0.11 -2.20 -18.05
N ILE A 141 -0.61 -2.90 -17.15
CA ILE A 141 -0.04 -3.44 -15.92
C ILE A 141 0.90 -4.61 -16.25
N GLU A 142 0.45 -5.53 -17.10
CA GLU A 142 1.18 -6.75 -17.46
C GLU A 142 2.37 -6.49 -18.40
N ASP A 143 2.38 -5.37 -19.13
CA ASP A 143 3.52 -4.94 -19.94
C ASP A 143 4.81 -4.74 -19.11
N TRP A 144 4.69 -4.53 -17.79
CA TRP A 144 5.83 -4.51 -16.88
C TRP A 144 6.49 -5.88 -16.68
N GLN A 145 5.85 -6.97 -17.13
CA GLN A 145 6.39 -8.31 -17.02
C GLN A 145 7.79 -8.44 -17.65
N VAL A 146 8.04 -7.75 -18.76
CA VAL A 146 9.34 -7.72 -19.43
C VAL A 146 10.47 -7.28 -18.47
N ALA A 147 10.22 -6.24 -17.66
CA ALA A 147 11.20 -5.77 -16.69
C ALA A 147 11.46 -6.80 -15.57
N PHE A 148 10.46 -7.59 -15.21
CA PHE A 148 10.62 -8.66 -14.21
C PHE A 148 11.32 -9.89 -14.77
N GLU A 149 11.17 -10.16 -16.07
CA GLU A 149 11.89 -11.24 -16.76
C GLU A 149 13.39 -10.94 -16.85
N GLU A 150 13.78 -9.68 -17.05
CA GLU A 150 15.18 -9.26 -17.02
C GLU A 150 15.88 -9.54 -15.68
N ILE A 151 15.12 -9.60 -14.60
CA ILE A 151 15.65 -9.96 -13.27
C ILE A 151 15.35 -11.41 -12.86
N GLY A 152 14.89 -12.24 -13.81
CA GLY A 152 14.73 -13.68 -13.67
C GLY A 152 13.34 -14.14 -13.20
N PHE A 153 12.31 -13.29 -13.23
CA PHE A 153 10.96 -13.67 -12.79
C PHE A 153 9.93 -13.64 -13.92
N LYS A 154 9.38 -14.80 -14.27
CA LYS A 154 8.19 -14.93 -15.13
C LYS A 154 6.92 -14.87 -14.27
N ASN A 155 5.80 -14.41 -14.86
CA ASN A 155 4.51 -14.28 -14.17
C ASN A 155 4.59 -13.49 -12.85
N ALA A 156 5.49 -12.48 -12.79
CA ALA A 156 5.74 -11.71 -11.58
C ALA A 156 4.67 -10.68 -11.30
N ILE A 157 4.00 -10.16 -12.34
CA ILE A 157 2.95 -9.16 -12.23
C ILE A 157 1.70 -9.65 -12.96
N ILE A 158 0.55 -9.53 -12.30
CA ILE A 158 -0.72 -10.07 -12.79
C ILE A 158 -1.81 -9.03 -12.54
N ALA A 159 -2.62 -8.75 -13.55
CA ALA A 159 -3.82 -7.94 -13.42
C ALA A 159 -5.07 -8.83 -13.32
N LYS A 160 -5.89 -8.60 -12.29
CA LYS A 160 -7.15 -9.33 -12.07
C LYS A 160 -8.32 -8.36 -11.95
N ASP A 161 -9.51 -8.82 -12.30
CA ASP A 161 -10.72 -8.08 -11.99
C ASP A 161 -10.98 -8.10 -10.48
N CYS A 162 -11.42 -6.97 -9.95
CA CYS A 162 -11.82 -6.89 -8.56
C CYS A 162 -13.06 -7.75 -8.34
N LEU A 163 -12.99 -8.68 -7.38
CA LEU A 163 -14.14 -9.46 -6.98
C LEU A 163 -15.12 -8.56 -6.22
N LEU A 164 -16.38 -8.53 -6.65
CA LEU A 164 -17.46 -7.71 -6.06
C LEU A 164 -17.64 -7.89 -4.54
N TYR A 165 -17.05 -8.96 -3.95
CA TYR A 165 -17.23 -9.34 -2.55
C TYR A 165 -16.06 -9.05 -1.62
N THR A 166 -14.89 -8.58 -2.11
CA THR A 166 -13.70 -8.44 -1.27
C THR A 166 -13.45 -7.02 -0.77
N SER A 167 -14.13 -6.04 -1.32
CA SER A 167 -14.10 -4.66 -0.80
C SER A 167 -15.47 -4.05 -0.99
N PRO A 168 -16.10 -3.49 0.06
CA PRO A 168 -17.31 -2.71 -0.14
C PRO A 168 -16.96 -1.53 -1.04
N SER A 169 -17.47 -1.57 -2.27
CA SER A 169 -17.36 -0.45 -3.20
C SER A 169 -17.88 0.83 -2.52
N PRO A 170 -17.32 2.00 -2.78
CA PRO A 170 -17.92 3.25 -2.37
C PRO A 170 -19.36 3.42 -2.86
N ARG A 171 -19.82 2.60 -3.82
CA ARG A 171 -21.19 2.59 -4.36
C ARG A 171 -22.19 1.75 -3.56
N ASP A 172 -21.74 0.85 -2.66
CA ASP A 172 -22.62 0.12 -1.75
C ASP A 172 -23.13 1.02 -0.60
N ARG A 173 -23.19 2.31 -0.84
CA ARG A 173 -23.80 3.31 0.04
C ARG A 173 -25.19 3.60 -0.48
N GLY A 174 -26.11 2.71 -0.20
CA GLY A 174 -27.51 3.02 -0.11
C GLY A 174 -27.81 3.72 1.20
#